data_12e16e7360ffc5130637992fc5fec61b
#
_entry.id   12e16e7360ffc5130637992fc5fec61b
#
_cell.length_a   1.000
_cell.length_b   1.000
_cell.length_c   1.000
_cell.angle_alpha   90.00
_cell.angle_beta   90.00
_cell.angle_gamma   90.00
#
_symmetry.space_group_name_H-M   'P 1'
#
loop_
_entity.id
_entity.type
_entity.pdbx_description
1 polymer ?
#
loop_
_entity_poly.entity_id
_entity_poly.type
_entity_poly.pdbx_seq_one_letter_code
_entity_poly.pdbx_strand_id
1 'polypeptide(L)'
;MLKSRLFKNSIYTIPALSCVGLVPFLFNILVARTFGKDVLGEVNIALSFSLIITLFVTNYFGTAGNKFLAEYRGRNYLEPFKFILFSILIVPVLFLTIIVLFLIWQWDYFSSQFSIQPELLLPITFYIYFRSYYIILRRLFYGVNLVKNYAIIEISSDLVFFISIGLVTSLNLPHLLIHTYLMGYIFFTILSLILLSKKYKTLIDPLQSVRHYNYKPILRDVNKYGLFTMIGTSASTGTGYLSMIFTGYYLSTSDAGTYSSVLAIISILMFLPRLVTQVLLPEFSKLYGAGDYALIIKTLKYTIASLTAISLVIIVPLFIFSDTILAIFGPSFSNGSQILRIILPSVFLRIVSVPLITFLSGTKYVLYPNIGGIIIFISSVISWYLLVPSLNLIGIAIGYSFGIILGIVYLIIMSGIKLRKFQLEH
;
A
#
# COMPACT_ATOMS: atom_id res chain seq x y z
N MET A 1 -18.63 -10.76 23.86
CA MET A 1 -19.08 -9.82 22.79
C MET A 1 -17.95 -9.30 21.89
N LEU A 2 -16.78 -8.90 22.39
CA LEU A 2 -15.66 -8.40 21.53
C LEU A 2 -15.12 -9.48 20.55
N LYS A 3 -14.90 -10.71 21.00
CA LYS A 3 -14.43 -11.83 20.14
C LYS A 3 -15.37 -12.10 18.96
N SER A 4 -16.70 -12.00 19.16
CA SER A 4 -17.67 -12.20 18.08
C SER A 4 -17.71 -11.06 17.06
N ARG A 5 -17.44 -9.81 17.46
CA ARG A 5 -17.36 -8.65 16.58
C ARG A 5 -16.09 -8.64 15.72
N LEU A 6 -14.93 -8.93 16.33
CA LEU A 6 -13.67 -9.06 15.61
C LEU A 6 -13.75 -10.19 14.57
N PHE A 7 -14.30 -11.33 14.96
CA PHE A 7 -14.48 -12.47 14.06
C PHE A 7 -15.43 -12.13 12.90
N LYS A 8 -16.58 -11.48 13.15
CA LYS A 8 -17.50 -11.02 12.11
C LYS A 8 -16.85 -10.02 11.15
N ASN A 9 -16.08 -9.05 11.66
CA ASN A 9 -15.36 -8.11 10.83
C ASN A 9 -14.31 -8.80 9.96
N SER A 10 -13.59 -9.81 10.46
CA SER A 10 -12.60 -10.59 9.73
C SER A 10 -13.21 -11.34 8.55
N ILE A 11 -14.43 -11.92 8.72
CA ILE A 11 -15.14 -12.62 7.64
C ILE A 11 -15.40 -11.70 6.44
N TYR A 12 -15.75 -10.45 6.66
CA TYR A 12 -15.95 -9.48 5.58
C TYR A 12 -14.63 -8.92 5.02
N THR A 13 -13.63 -8.77 5.89
CA THR A 13 -12.34 -8.16 5.51
C THR A 13 -11.51 -9.09 4.62
N ILE A 14 -11.51 -10.40 4.86
CA ILE A 14 -10.68 -11.37 4.12
C ILE A 14 -11.04 -11.36 2.62
N PRO A 15 -12.31 -11.55 2.20
CA PRO A 15 -12.66 -11.51 0.76
C PRO A 15 -12.29 -10.17 0.11
N ALA A 16 -12.64 -9.04 0.76
CA ALA A 16 -12.31 -7.72 0.23
C ALA A 16 -10.80 -7.50 0.04
N LEU A 17 -9.99 -7.94 1.00
CA LEU A 17 -8.52 -7.85 0.87
C LEU A 17 -7.96 -8.81 -0.18
N SER A 18 -8.57 -9.98 -0.35
CA SER A 18 -8.17 -10.92 -1.40
C SER A 18 -8.37 -10.27 -2.78
N CYS A 19 -9.49 -9.61 -3.00
CA CYS A 19 -9.75 -8.87 -4.24
C CYS A 19 -8.70 -7.77 -4.46
N VAL A 20 -8.39 -6.96 -3.44
CA VAL A 20 -7.32 -5.93 -3.52
C VAL A 20 -5.96 -6.48 -3.95
N GLY A 21 -5.62 -7.72 -3.57
CA GLY A 21 -4.38 -8.37 -3.99
C GLY A 21 -4.46 -8.99 -5.39
N LEU A 22 -5.60 -9.56 -5.74
CA LEU A 22 -5.82 -10.27 -7.00
C LEU A 22 -6.02 -9.31 -8.19
N VAL A 23 -6.69 -8.18 -7.98
CA VAL A 23 -6.99 -7.20 -9.05
C VAL A 23 -5.72 -6.76 -9.80
N PRO A 24 -4.65 -6.25 -9.15
CA PRO A 24 -3.44 -5.85 -9.86
C PRO A 24 -2.73 -7.03 -10.55
N PHE A 25 -2.78 -8.21 -9.97
CA PHE A 25 -2.16 -9.40 -10.56
C PHE A 25 -2.86 -9.83 -11.85
N LEU A 26 -4.18 -9.96 -11.81
CA LEU A 26 -4.98 -10.34 -12.98
C LEU A 26 -4.92 -9.26 -14.07
N PHE A 27 -4.91 -7.97 -13.69
CA PHE A 27 -4.68 -6.89 -14.63
C PHE A 27 -3.37 -7.07 -15.40
N ASN A 28 -2.26 -7.31 -14.69
CA ASN A 28 -0.95 -7.46 -15.33
C ASN A 28 -0.91 -8.68 -16.26
N ILE A 29 -1.55 -9.80 -15.89
CA ILE A 29 -1.63 -10.98 -16.78
C ILE A 29 -2.45 -10.66 -18.04
N LEU A 30 -3.63 -10.05 -17.89
CA LEU A 30 -4.50 -9.72 -19.03
C LEU A 30 -3.79 -8.76 -19.99
N VAL A 31 -3.19 -7.69 -19.46
CA VAL A 31 -2.45 -6.70 -20.28
C VAL A 31 -1.24 -7.35 -20.95
N ALA A 32 -0.46 -8.15 -20.22
CA ALA A 32 0.72 -8.84 -20.75
C ALA A 32 0.39 -9.76 -21.91
N ARG A 33 -0.69 -10.56 -21.77
CA ARG A 33 -1.12 -11.51 -22.79
C ARG A 33 -1.77 -10.87 -24.00
N THR A 34 -2.49 -9.75 -23.80
CA THR A 34 -3.22 -9.11 -24.90
C THR A 34 -2.34 -8.10 -25.65
N PHE A 35 -1.56 -7.30 -24.93
CA PHE A 35 -0.85 -6.16 -25.49
C PHE A 35 0.68 -6.28 -25.47
N GLY A 36 1.23 -7.27 -24.75
CA GLY A 36 2.67 -7.51 -24.68
C GLY A 36 3.40 -6.69 -23.64
N LYS A 37 4.76 -6.78 -23.68
CA LYS A 37 5.65 -6.21 -22.67
C LYS A 37 5.67 -4.69 -22.66
N ASP A 38 5.75 -4.08 -23.84
CA ASP A 38 5.95 -2.64 -23.95
C ASP A 38 4.76 -1.88 -23.39
N VAL A 39 3.54 -2.27 -23.75
CA VAL A 39 2.30 -1.68 -23.21
C VAL A 39 2.17 -1.95 -21.71
N LEU A 40 2.52 -3.14 -21.24
CA LEU A 40 2.51 -3.45 -19.82
C LEU A 40 3.48 -2.55 -19.04
N GLY A 41 4.68 -2.36 -19.59
CA GLY A 41 5.71 -1.50 -18.99
C GLY A 41 5.26 -0.05 -18.91
N GLU A 42 4.80 0.49 -20.02
CA GLU A 42 4.33 1.87 -20.12
C GLU A 42 3.21 2.17 -19.11
N VAL A 43 2.18 1.33 -19.06
CA VAL A 43 1.06 1.50 -18.13
C VAL A 43 1.54 1.40 -16.67
N ASN A 44 2.44 0.47 -16.34
CA ASN A 44 2.94 0.34 -14.97
C ASN A 44 3.90 1.46 -14.55
N ILE A 45 4.65 2.06 -15.48
CA ILE A 45 5.42 3.29 -15.20
C ILE A 45 4.45 4.43 -14.85
N ALA A 46 3.43 4.66 -15.68
CA ALA A 46 2.44 5.71 -15.48
C ALA A 46 1.65 5.52 -14.16
N LEU A 47 1.24 4.26 -13.87
CA LEU A 47 0.59 3.92 -12.61
C LEU A 47 1.52 4.12 -11.40
N SER A 48 2.80 3.73 -11.49
CA SER A 48 3.78 3.88 -10.42
C SER A 48 4.09 5.34 -10.13
N PHE A 49 4.21 6.16 -11.17
CA PHE A 49 4.34 7.61 -11.06
C PHE A 49 3.15 8.21 -10.28
N SER A 50 1.94 7.87 -10.69
CA SER A 50 0.70 8.29 -10.02
C SER A 50 0.65 7.82 -8.56
N LEU A 51 1.04 6.57 -8.30
CA LEU A 51 1.00 5.94 -6.98
C LEU A 51 1.97 6.58 -6.00
N ILE A 52 3.19 6.99 -6.43
CA ILE A 52 4.12 7.72 -5.56
C ILE A 52 3.48 9.03 -5.06
N ILE A 53 2.85 9.76 -5.94
CA ILE A 53 2.18 11.02 -5.59
C ILE A 53 1.05 10.76 -4.58
N THR A 54 0.23 9.74 -4.85
CA THR A 54 -0.89 9.40 -3.96
C THR A 54 -0.43 8.95 -2.56
N LEU A 55 0.77 8.35 -2.42
CA LEU A 55 1.27 7.87 -1.13
C LEU A 55 1.38 8.97 -0.08
N PHE A 56 1.87 10.15 -0.46
CA PHE A 56 2.04 11.26 0.48
C PHE A 56 0.69 11.69 1.05
N VAL A 57 -0.29 11.93 0.18
CA VAL A 57 -1.64 12.34 0.56
C VAL A 57 -2.35 11.25 1.38
N THR A 58 -2.32 10.02 0.90
CA THR A 58 -3.07 8.92 1.52
C THR A 58 -2.47 8.45 2.85
N ASN A 59 -1.15 8.49 3.01
CA ASN A 59 -0.52 8.12 4.26
C ASN A 59 -0.65 9.21 5.32
N TYR A 60 -0.70 10.47 4.91
CA TYR A 60 -0.99 11.56 5.84
C TYR A 60 -2.47 11.53 6.29
N PHE A 61 -3.40 11.74 5.38
CA PHE A 61 -4.83 11.89 5.72
C PHE A 61 -5.49 10.56 6.11
N GLY A 62 -5.23 9.49 5.38
CA GLY A 62 -5.88 8.21 5.62
C GLY A 62 -5.46 7.55 6.92
N THR A 63 -4.17 7.62 7.29
CA THR A 63 -3.66 6.99 8.52
C THR A 63 -4.06 7.80 9.75
N ALA A 64 -3.90 9.12 9.71
CA ALA A 64 -4.33 10.01 10.78
C ALA A 64 -5.86 9.92 10.98
N GLY A 65 -6.61 9.93 9.87
CA GLY A 65 -8.06 9.80 9.90
C GLY A 65 -8.54 8.52 10.55
N ASN A 66 -8.01 7.39 10.15
CA ASN A 66 -8.37 6.10 10.76
C ASN A 66 -8.16 6.12 12.29
N LYS A 67 -6.99 6.61 12.74
CA LYS A 67 -6.64 6.65 14.17
C LYS A 67 -7.58 7.58 14.94
N PHE A 68 -7.62 8.85 14.57
CA PHE A 68 -8.32 9.87 15.36
C PHE A 68 -9.84 9.75 15.30
N LEU A 69 -10.41 9.30 14.17
CA LEU A 69 -11.84 8.97 14.12
C LEU A 69 -12.21 7.81 15.04
N ALA A 70 -11.38 6.76 15.08
CA ALA A 70 -11.60 5.65 16.00
C ALA A 70 -11.48 6.08 17.47
N GLU A 71 -10.48 6.92 17.79
CA GLU A 71 -10.22 7.43 19.13
C GLU A 71 -11.38 8.32 19.62
N TYR A 72 -11.76 9.35 18.86
CA TYR A 72 -12.83 10.27 19.27
C TYR A 72 -14.20 9.62 19.31
N ARG A 73 -14.46 8.65 18.42
CA ARG A 73 -15.66 7.81 18.52
C ARG A 73 -15.66 6.99 19.80
N GLY A 74 -14.53 6.39 20.18
CA GLY A 74 -14.40 5.60 21.42
C GLY A 74 -14.61 6.42 22.69
N ARG A 75 -14.20 7.70 22.67
CA ARG A 75 -14.37 8.65 23.75
C ARG A 75 -15.72 9.38 23.75
N ASN A 76 -16.57 9.15 22.76
CA ASN A 76 -17.82 9.90 22.50
C ASN A 76 -17.60 11.42 22.35
N TYR A 77 -16.44 11.84 21.85
CA TYR A 77 -16.13 13.24 21.58
C TYR A 77 -16.66 13.65 20.20
N LEU A 78 -17.92 14.12 20.16
CA LEU A 78 -18.65 14.36 18.91
C LEU A 78 -18.04 15.48 18.07
N GLU A 79 -17.68 16.62 18.66
CA GLU A 79 -17.16 17.78 17.92
C GLU A 79 -15.77 17.51 17.29
N PRO A 80 -14.77 16.96 18.01
CA PRO A 80 -13.54 16.49 17.37
C PRO A 80 -13.75 15.46 16.29
N PHE A 81 -14.68 14.53 16.48
CA PHE A 81 -15.01 13.51 15.47
C PHE A 81 -15.52 14.14 14.18
N LYS A 82 -16.51 15.07 14.26
CA LYS A 82 -17.06 15.81 13.12
C LYS A 82 -15.97 16.58 12.39
N PHE A 83 -15.17 17.32 13.12
CA PHE A 83 -14.08 18.13 12.58
C PHE A 83 -13.09 17.28 11.79
N ILE A 84 -12.62 16.17 12.35
CA ILE A 84 -11.69 15.26 11.67
C ILE A 84 -12.34 14.62 10.44
N LEU A 85 -13.60 14.16 10.54
CA LEU A 85 -14.31 13.58 9.42
C LEU A 85 -14.41 14.57 8.25
N PHE A 86 -14.81 15.82 8.53
CA PHE A 86 -14.90 16.86 7.53
C PHE A 86 -13.55 17.23 6.93
N SER A 87 -12.53 17.40 7.79
CA SER A 87 -11.17 17.74 7.35
C SER A 87 -10.60 16.67 6.40
N ILE A 88 -10.81 15.38 6.69
CA ILE A 88 -10.32 14.28 5.85
C ILE A 88 -11.08 14.20 4.52
N LEU A 89 -12.31 14.65 4.45
CA LEU A 89 -13.07 14.65 3.20
C LEU A 89 -12.74 15.85 2.32
N ILE A 90 -12.40 17.00 2.88
CA ILE A 90 -12.24 18.25 2.11
C ILE A 90 -10.78 18.65 1.91
N VAL A 91 -9.95 18.59 2.95
CA VAL A 91 -8.57 19.09 2.84
C VAL A 91 -7.74 18.35 1.79
N PRO A 92 -7.87 17.02 1.60
CA PRO A 92 -7.16 16.34 0.51
C PRO A 92 -7.49 16.87 -0.88
N VAL A 93 -8.71 17.38 -1.13
CA VAL A 93 -9.06 18.00 -2.43
C VAL A 93 -8.11 19.14 -2.73
N LEU A 94 -7.92 20.06 -1.76
CA LEU A 94 -7.05 21.22 -1.94
C LEU A 94 -5.60 20.80 -2.22
N PHE A 95 -5.07 19.85 -1.45
CA PHE A 95 -3.72 19.32 -1.65
C PHE A 95 -3.57 18.65 -3.03
N LEU A 96 -4.51 17.82 -3.40
CA LEU A 96 -4.50 17.14 -4.71
C LEU A 96 -4.62 18.16 -5.86
N THR A 97 -5.45 19.20 -5.70
CA THR A 97 -5.57 20.26 -6.71
C THR A 97 -4.24 20.97 -6.92
N ILE A 98 -3.52 21.35 -5.86
CA ILE A 98 -2.21 21.98 -5.95
C ILE A 98 -1.22 21.05 -6.67
N ILE A 99 -1.18 19.77 -6.29
CA ILE A 99 -0.29 18.78 -6.91
C ILE A 99 -0.64 18.60 -8.40
N VAL A 100 -1.91 18.49 -8.75
CA VAL A 100 -2.35 18.32 -10.14
C VAL A 100 -2.04 19.55 -10.98
N LEU A 101 -2.27 20.75 -10.46
CA LEU A 101 -1.89 21.99 -11.16
C LEU A 101 -0.38 22.05 -11.40
N PHE A 102 0.44 21.66 -10.42
CA PHE A 102 1.88 21.55 -10.60
C PHE A 102 2.27 20.50 -11.65
N LEU A 103 1.61 19.34 -11.67
CA LEU A 103 1.82 18.31 -12.69
C LEU A 103 1.43 18.79 -14.08
N ILE A 104 0.32 19.49 -14.24
CA ILE A 104 -0.11 20.05 -15.52
C ILE A 104 0.93 21.06 -16.00
N TRP A 105 1.41 21.92 -15.11
CA TRP A 105 2.43 22.93 -15.46
C TRP A 105 3.77 22.31 -15.87
N GLN A 106 4.18 21.20 -15.26
CA GLN A 106 5.46 20.54 -15.53
C GLN A 106 5.33 19.26 -16.37
N TRP A 107 4.19 19.07 -17.07
CA TRP A 107 3.88 17.78 -17.69
C TRP A 107 4.89 17.39 -18.78
N ASP A 108 5.29 18.32 -19.62
CA ASP A 108 6.28 18.06 -20.69
C ASP A 108 7.61 17.55 -20.13
N TYR A 109 8.02 18.09 -18.99
CA TYR A 109 9.22 17.62 -18.29
C TYR A 109 9.02 16.18 -17.76
N PHE A 110 7.94 15.92 -17.05
CA PHE A 110 7.70 14.58 -16.46
C PHE A 110 7.46 13.52 -17.54
N SER A 111 6.69 13.81 -18.57
CA SER A 111 6.39 12.87 -19.64
C SER A 111 7.67 12.48 -20.40
N SER A 112 8.55 13.44 -20.71
CA SER A 112 9.82 13.17 -21.38
C SER A 112 10.80 12.40 -20.50
N GLN A 113 10.92 12.74 -19.21
CA GLN A 113 11.87 12.09 -18.30
C GLN A 113 11.49 10.65 -17.95
N PHE A 114 10.21 10.34 -17.84
CA PHE A 114 9.74 9.02 -17.40
C PHE A 114 9.13 8.19 -18.53
N SER A 115 9.32 8.58 -19.78
CA SER A 115 8.79 7.88 -20.96
C SER A 115 7.28 7.62 -20.86
N ILE A 116 6.52 8.62 -20.37
CA ILE A 116 5.06 8.55 -20.25
C ILE A 116 4.47 9.30 -21.45
N GLN A 117 3.50 8.68 -22.15
CA GLN A 117 2.83 9.34 -23.29
C GLN A 117 2.13 10.63 -22.83
N PRO A 118 2.31 11.77 -23.55
CA PRO A 118 1.69 13.04 -23.18
C PRO A 118 0.17 12.99 -23.04
N GLU A 119 -0.51 12.14 -23.81
CA GLU A 119 -1.97 11.96 -23.82
C GLU A 119 -2.49 11.37 -22.49
N LEU A 120 -1.63 10.75 -21.70
CA LEU A 120 -1.98 10.17 -20.40
C LEU A 120 -2.12 11.20 -19.27
N LEU A 121 -1.90 12.51 -19.52
CA LEU A 121 -2.05 13.57 -18.51
C LEU A 121 -3.42 13.51 -17.83
N LEU A 122 -4.50 13.54 -18.60
CA LEU A 122 -5.86 13.53 -18.03
C LEU A 122 -6.17 12.22 -17.27
N PRO A 123 -5.95 11.03 -17.84
CA PRO A 123 -6.11 9.78 -17.10
C PRO A 123 -5.31 9.72 -15.80
N ILE A 124 -4.06 10.17 -15.82
CA ILE A 124 -3.18 10.18 -14.63
C ILE A 124 -3.70 11.14 -13.57
N THR A 125 -4.10 12.36 -13.94
CA THR A 125 -4.61 13.34 -12.98
C THR A 125 -5.89 12.86 -12.30
N PHE A 126 -6.85 12.33 -13.05
CA PHE A 126 -8.05 11.70 -12.49
C PHE A 126 -7.72 10.47 -11.64
N TYR A 127 -6.76 9.65 -12.08
CA TYR A 127 -6.32 8.49 -11.31
C TYR A 127 -5.74 8.91 -9.95
N ILE A 128 -4.89 9.94 -9.89
CA ILE A 128 -4.33 10.47 -8.64
C ILE A 128 -5.46 10.89 -7.68
N TYR A 129 -6.48 11.61 -8.17
CA TYR A 129 -7.63 12.01 -7.36
C TYR A 129 -8.42 10.81 -6.82
N PHE A 130 -8.95 9.98 -7.70
CA PHE A 130 -9.86 8.92 -7.29
C PHE A 130 -9.14 7.79 -6.54
N ARG A 131 -7.89 7.50 -6.89
CA ARG A 131 -7.05 6.57 -6.14
C ARG A 131 -6.77 7.07 -4.73
N SER A 132 -6.48 8.35 -4.56
CA SER A 132 -6.27 8.95 -3.23
C SER A 132 -7.54 8.84 -2.38
N TYR A 133 -8.69 9.21 -2.94
CA TYR A 133 -9.97 9.10 -2.24
C TYR A 133 -10.35 7.66 -1.92
N TYR A 134 -10.15 6.74 -2.85
CA TYR A 134 -10.32 5.31 -2.60
C TYR A 134 -9.56 4.85 -1.35
N ILE A 135 -8.26 5.17 -1.23
CA ILE A 135 -7.45 4.74 -0.08
C ILE A 135 -7.87 5.46 1.20
N ILE A 136 -8.15 6.76 1.14
CA ILE A 136 -8.58 7.55 2.30
C ILE A 136 -9.91 7.03 2.83
N LEU A 137 -10.92 6.88 1.97
CA LEU A 137 -12.26 6.39 2.34
C LEU A 137 -12.21 4.96 2.88
N ARG A 138 -11.42 4.09 2.25
CA ARG A 138 -11.18 2.73 2.73
C ARG A 138 -10.68 2.72 4.16
N ARG A 139 -9.66 3.52 4.50
CA ARG A 139 -9.16 3.65 5.88
C ARG A 139 -10.17 4.29 6.82
N LEU A 140 -10.94 5.25 6.33
CA LEU A 140 -12.00 5.92 7.07
C LEU A 140 -13.10 4.91 7.49
N PHE A 141 -13.49 3.99 6.63
CA PHE A 141 -14.47 2.95 6.96
C PHE A 141 -14.06 2.10 8.17
N TYR A 142 -12.76 1.81 8.33
CA TYR A 142 -12.25 1.15 9.54
C TYR A 142 -12.34 2.08 10.76
N GLY A 143 -11.95 3.35 10.64
CA GLY A 143 -12.03 4.35 11.70
C GLY A 143 -13.45 4.55 12.23
N VAL A 144 -14.45 4.57 11.34
CA VAL A 144 -15.88 4.72 11.70
C VAL A 144 -16.59 3.38 11.96
N ASN A 145 -15.88 2.23 11.90
CA ASN A 145 -16.42 0.88 12.12
C ASN A 145 -17.52 0.45 11.16
N LEU A 146 -17.37 0.76 9.87
CA LEU A 146 -18.28 0.39 8.79
C LEU A 146 -17.67 -0.69 7.88
N VAL A 147 -16.98 -1.67 8.45
CA VAL A 147 -16.19 -2.69 7.73
C VAL A 147 -17.04 -3.52 6.76
N LYS A 148 -18.28 -3.87 7.14
CA LYS A 148 -19.22 -4.59 6.24
C LYS A 148 -19.54 -3.77 4.99
N ASN A 149 -19.85 -2.48 5.16
CA ASN A 149 -20.17 -1.60 4.05
C ASN A 149 -18.97 -1.42 3.12
N TYR A 150 -17.76 -1.26 3.70
CA TYR A 150 -16.52 -1.24 2.95
C TYR A 150 -16.39 -2.49 2.09
N ALA A 151 -16.55 -3.69 2.66
CA ALA A 151 -16.36 -4.93 1.92
C ALA A 151 -17.34 -5.07 0.72
N ILE A 152 -18.60 -4.66 0.90
CA ILE A 152 -19.58 -4.69 -0.19
C ILE A 152 -19.20 -3.72 -1.31
N ILE A 153 -18.86 -2.48 -0.96
CA ILE A 153 -18.47 -1.45 -1.95
C ILE A 153 -17.19 -1.87 -2.67
N GLU A 154 -16.21 -2.43 -1.95
CA GLU A 154 -14.94 -2.93 -2.52
C GLU A 154 -15.19 -3.99 -3.59
N ILE A 155 -15.91 -5.07 -3.24
CA ILE A 155 -16.22 -6.16 -4.18
C ILE A 155 -17.01 -5.62 -5.38
N SER A 156 -17.96 -4.69 -5.17
CA SER A 156 -18.72 -4.11 -6.27
C SER A 156 -17.83 -3.25 -7.19
N SER A 157 -16.87 -2.51 -6.64
CA SER A 157 -15.94 -1.69 -7.43
C SER A 157 -14.94 -2.56 -8.21
N ASP A 158 -14.52 -3.69 -7.64
CA ASP A 158 -13.66 -4.65 -8.32
C ASP A 158 -14.40 -5.35 -9.48
N LEU A 159 -15.71 -5.59 -9.35
CA LEU A 159 -16.53 -6.08 -10.47
C LEU A 159 -16.57 -5.06 -11.61
N VAL A 160 -16.76 -3.77 -11.31
CA VAL A 160 -16.71 -2.70 -12.32
C VAL A 160 -15.34 -2.68 -13.02
N PHE A 161 -14.27 -2.80 -12.25
CA PHE A 161 -12.91 -2.91 -12.79
C PHE A 161 -12.79 -4.11 -13.73
N PHE A 162 -13.21 -5.33 -13.33
CA PHE A 162 -13.11 -6.54 -14.16
C PHE A 162 -13.94 -6.46 -15.44
N ILE A 163 -15.13 -5.87 -15.39
CA ILE A 163 -15.94 -5.61 -16.57
C ILE A 163 -15.19 -4.64 -17.51
N SER A 164 -14.65 -3.55 -16.95
CA SER A 164 -13.93 -2.52 -17.72
C SER A 164 -12.68 -3.10 -18.41
N ILE A 165 -11.86 -3.87 -17.69
CA ILE A 165 -10.65 -4.47 -18.28
C ILE A 165 -11.02 -5.53 -19.33
N GLY A 166 -12.06 -6.32 -19.09
CA GLY A 166 -12.57 -7.28 -20.07
C GLY A 166 -13.02 -6.61 -21.37
N LEU A 167 -13.71 -5.47 -21.29
CA LEU A 167 -14.11 -4.69 -22.46
C LEU A 167 -12.89 -4.10 -23.19
N VAL A 168 -11.95 -3.48 -22.45
CA VAL A 168 -10.75 -2.88 -23.04
C VAL A 168 -9.88 -3.91 -23.75
N THR A 169 -9.71 -5.11 -23.17
CA THR A 169 -8.94 -6.18 -23.78
C THR A 169 -9.66 -6.79 -24.97
N SER A 170 -10.97 -7.02 -24.91
CA SER A 170 -11.75 -7.60 -26.01
C SER A 170 -11.86 -6.66 -27.22
N LEU A 171 -11.92 -5.34 -26.99
CA LEU A 171 -11.97 -4.32 -28.03
C LEU A 171 -10.58 -3.86 -28.51
N ASN A 172 -9.49 -4.39 -27.93
CA ASN A 172 -8.11 -4.07 -28.25
C ASN A 172 -7.78 -2.57 -28.13
N LEU A 173 -8.13 -1.94 -27.00
CA LEU A 173 -8.00 -0.51 -26.75
C LEU A 173 -6.94 -0.20 -25.68
N PRO A 174 -5.61 -0.32 -25.93
CA PRO A 174 -4.56 -0.19 -24.92
C PRO A 174 -4.52 1.19 -24.25
N HIS A 175 -4.88 2.27 -24.94
CA HIS A 175 -4.92 3.64 -24.40
C HIS A 175 -5.96 3.82 -23.27
N LEU A 176 -6.91 2.89 -23.11
CA LEU A 176 -7.92 2.94 -22.06
C LEU A 176 -7.55 2.12 -20.81
N LEU A 177 -6.37 1.50 -20.74
CA LEU A 177 -5.97 0.63 -19.63
C LEU A 177 -5.99 1.34 -18.26
N ILE A 178 -5.51 2.58 -18.17
CA ILE A 178 -5.57 3.36 -16.92
C ILE A 178 -7.02 3.67 -16.52
N HIS A 179 -7.90 3.87 -17.50
CA HIS A 179 -9.31 4.15 -17.26
C HIS A 179 -10.04 2.96 -16.60
N THR A 180 -9.56 1.72 -16.77
CA THR A 180 -10.17 0.56 -16.11
C THR A 180 -10.07 0.67 -14.59
N TYR A 181 -8.89 1.04 -14.06
CA TYR A 181 -8.74 1.34 -12.63
C TYR A 181 -9.55 2.55 -12.20
N LEU A 182 -9.57 3.59 -13.03
CA LEU A 182 -10.28 4.82 -12.76
C LEU A 182 -11.79 4.55 -12.55
N MET A 183 -12.42 3.75 -13.41
CA MET A 183 -13.83 3.38 -13.29
C MET A 183 -14.14 2.70 -11.95
N GLY A 184 -13.31 1.74 -11.54
CA GLY A 184 -13.45 1.10 -10.23
C GLY A 184 -13.34 2.10 -9.07
N TYR A 185 -12.35 2.99 -9.09
CA TYR A 185 -12.15 3.97 -8.02
C TYR A 185 -13.20 5.08 -7.98
N ILE A 186 -13.71 5.52 -9.14
CA ILE A 186 -14.84 6.44 -9.23
C ILE A 186 -16.06 5.79 -8.58
N PHE A 187 -16.39 4.57 -8.97
CA PHE A 187 -17.53 3.84 -8.44
C PHE A 187 -17.43 3.65 -6.92
N PHE A 188 -16.26 3.21 -6.42
CA PHE A 188 -16.02 3.10 -4.99
C PHE A 188 -16.20 4.42 -4.27
N THR A 189 -15.63 5.50 -4.80
CA THR A 189 -15.66 6.84 -4.18
C THR A 189 -17.08 7.37 -4.11
N ILE A 190 -17.85 7.28 -5.19
CA ILE A 190 -19.25 7.77 -5.25
C ILE A 190 -20.11 7.00 -4.25
N LEU A 191 -20.09 5.66 -4.27
CA LEU A 191 -20.90 4.87 -3.33
C LEU A 191 -20.50 5.12 -1.87
N SER A 192 -19.21 5.28 -1.60
CA SER A 192 -18.69 5.58 -0.27
C SER A 192 -19.20 6.94 0.24
N LEU A 193 -19.16 7.97 -0.59
CA LEU A 193 -19.63 9.31 -0.25
C LEU A 193 -21.16 9.33 -0.04
N ILE A 194 -21.93 8.65 -0.89
CA ILE A 194 -23.39 8.51 -0.73
C ILE A 194 -23.72 7.82 0.59
N LEU A 195 -23.02 6.75 0.93
CA LEU A 195 -23.26 6.02 2.18
C LEU A 195 -22.89 6.87 3.40
N LEU A 196 -21.75 7.55 3.37
CA LEU A 196 -21.30 8.41 4.46
C LEU A 196 -22.24 9.62 4.63
N SER A 197 -22.67 10.26 3.55
CA SER A 197 -23.61 11.39 3.62
C SER A 197 -24.95 10.99 4.21
N LYS A 198 -25.51 9.84 3.81
CA LYS A 198 -26.76 9.31 4.38
C LYS A 198 -26.62 8.99 5.88
N LYS A 199 -25.50 8.36 6.28
CA LYS A 199 -25.29 7.92 7.65
C LYS A 199 -24.95 9.04 8.63
N TYR A 200 -24.25 10.05 8.15
CA TYR A 200 -23.76 11.18 8.95
C TYR A 200 -24.42 12.52 8.56
N LYS A 201 -25.60 12.47 7.92
CA LYS A 201 -26.35 13.68 7.49
C LYS A 201 -26.51 14.70 8.62
N THR A 202 -26.83 14.24 9.83
CA THR A 202 -26.96 15.08 11.03
C THR A 202 -25.61 15.55 11.60
N LEU A 203 -24.49 14.96 11.17
CA LEU A 203 -23.14 15.31 11.61
C LEU A 203 -22.44 16.26 10.62
N ILE A 204 -22.98 16.39 9.40
CA ILE A 204 -22.43 17.21 8.31
C ILE A 204 -22.97 18.65 8.37
N ASP A 205 -23.69 19.03 9.41
CA ASP A 205 -24.03 20.44 9.65
C ASP A 205 -22.90 21.14 10.43
N PRO A 206 -21.75 21.44 9.77
CA PRO A 206 -20.50 21.75 10.47
C PRO A 206 -20.35 23.23 10.78
N LEU A 207 -21.10 24.11 10.11
CA LEU A 207 -20.79 25.54 10.15
C LEU A 207 -21.26 26.25 11.42
N GLN A 208 -22.21 25.70 12.18
CA GLN A 208 -22.70 26.32 13.41
C GLN A 208 -21.91 25.91 14.66
N SER A 209 -21.43 24.66 14.74
CA SER A 209 -20.72 24.14 15.92
C SER A 209 -19.21 24.43 15.94
N VAL A 210 -18.61 24.64 14.76
CA VAL A 210 -17.15 24.85 14.59
C VAL A 210 -16.67 26.16 15.25
N ARG A 211 -17.52 27.15 15.46
CA ARG A 211 -17.10 28.48 15.92
C ARG A 211 -16.60 28.56 17.36
N HIS A 212 -16.91 27.61 18.24
CA HIS A 212 -16.68 27.74 19.68
C HIS A 212 -15.68 26.71 20.27
N TYR A 213 -15.18 25.76 19.46
CA TYR A 213 -14.26 24.74 19.94
C TYR A 213 -12.81 25.07 19.56
N ASN A 214 -11.87 24.88 20.50
CA ASN A 214 -10.45 25.09 20.22
C ASN A 214 -9.85 23.85 19.52
N TYR A 215 -9.76 23.87 18.20
CA TYR A 215 -9.22 22.76 17.38
C TYR A 215 -7.69 22.73 17.28
N LYS A 216 -6.96 23.77 17.78
CA LYS A 216 -5.49 23.84 17.67
C LYS A 216 -4.76 22.62 18.25
N PRO A 217 -5.12 22.09 19.44
CA PRO A 217 -4.48 20.90 19.98
C PRO A 217 -4.70 19.68 19.08
N ILE A 218 -5.93 19.51 18.60
CA ILE A 218 -6.30 18.39 17.71
C ILE A 218 -5.49 18.44 16.42
N LEU A 219 -5.43 19.60 15.77
CA LEU A 219 -4.67 19.80 14.55
C LEU A 219 -3.18 19.52 14.76
N ARG A 220 -2.62 19.97 15.89
CA ARG A 220 -1.22 19.69 16.24
C ARG A 220 -0.93 18.20 16.34
N ASP A 221 -1.79 17.45 17.02
CA ASP A 221 -1.62 16.01 17.22
C ASP A 221 -1.82 15.23 15.89
N VAL A 222 -2.84 15.61 15.11
CA VAL A 222 -3.10 15.04 13.78
C VAL A 222 -1.93 15.29 12.84
N ASN A 223 -1.42 16.54 12.80
CA ASN A 223 -0.30 16.91 11.93
C ASN A 223 0.97 16.15 12.33
N LYS A 224 1.31 16.13 13.62
CA LYS A 224 2.49 15.42 14.12
C LYS A 224 2.43 13.93 13.77
N TYR A 225 1.28 13.29 14.00
CA TYR A 225 1.10 11.89 13.70
C TYR A 225 1.07 11.62 12.19
N GLY A 226 0.33 12.45 11.43
CA GLY A 226 0.19 12.33 9.99
C GLY A 226 1.53 12.48 9.26
N LEU A 227 2.33 13.51 9.58
CA LEU A 227 3.65 13.73 8.99
C LEU A 227 4.61 12.58 9.30
N PHE A 228 4.63 12.14 10.56
CA PHE A 228 5.51 11.05 10.97
C PHE A 228 5.19 9.73 10.25
N THR A 229 3.91 9.37 10.18
CA THR A 229 3.47 8.15 9.49
C THR A 229 3.61 8.27 7.96
N MET A 230 3.39 9.47 7.42
CA MET A 230 3.57 9.73 5.99
C MET A 230 5.00 9.41 5.56
N ILE A 231 6.01 9.94 6.24
CA ILE A 231 7.42 9.76 5.86
C ILE A 231 7.82 8.28 5.89
N GLY A 232 7.64 7.60 7.02
CA GLY A 232 8.09 6.21 7.19
C GLY A 232 7.33 5.22 6.30
N THR A 233 6.00 5.37 6.22
CA THR A 233 5.16 4.46 5.42
C THR A 233 5.35 4.71 3.91
N SER A 234 5.48 5.99 3.50
CA SER A 234 5.70 6.30 2.08
C SER A 234 7.09 5.85 1.62
N ALA A 235 8.12 5.98 2.45
CA ALA A 235 9.46 5.47 2.16
C ALA A 235 9.41 3.96 1.88
N SER A 236 8.87 3.19 2.82
CA SER A 236 8.81 1.73 2.73
C SER A 236 7.95 1.21 1.56
N THR A 237 6.78 1.84 1.32
CA THR A 237 5.86 1.42 0.25
C THR A 237 6.28 1.98 -1.10
N GLY A 238 6.81 3.21 -1.11
CA GLY A 238 7.24 3.92 -2.30
C GLY A 238 8.45 3.30 -3.00
N THR A 239 9.27 2.54 -2.26
CA THR A 239 10.43 1.84 -2.84
C THR A 239 10.01 0.95 -4.03
N GLY A 240 8.89 0.21 -3.92
CA GLY A 240 8.40 -0.63 -5.02
C GLY A 240 7.95 0.19 -6.25
N TYR A 241 7.28 1.31 -6.06
CA TYR A 241 6.86 2.17 -7.16
C TYR A 241 8.04 2.94 -7.77
N LEU A 242 8.97 3.37 -6.92
CA LEU A 242 10.16 4.06 -7.37
C LEU A 242 11.08 3.16 -8.21
N SER A 243 11.18 1.86 -7.86
CA SER A 243 11.93 0.89 -8.67
C SER A 243 11.39 0.78 -10.10
N MET A 244 10.06 0.86 -10.28
CA MET A 244 9.43 0.90 -11.60
C MET A 244 9.76 2.18 -12.37
N ILE A 245 9.74 3.33 -11.70
CA ILE A 245 10.11 4.62 -12.30
C ILE A 245 11.60 4.62 -12.70
N PHE A 246 12.49 4.10 -11.84
CA PHE A 246 13.90 3.94 -12.20
C PHE A 246 14.09 3.03 -13.41
N THR A 247 13.30 1.95 -13.51
CA THR A 247 13.33 1.07 -14.69
C THR A 247 12.91 1.83 -15.95
N GLY A 248 11.82 2.61 -15.90
CA GLY A 248 11.39 3.43 -17.05
C GLY A 248 12.35 4.56 -17.42
N TYR A 249 13.05 5.13 -16.43
CA TYR A 249 14.01 6.22 -16.65
C TYR A 249 15.35 5.76 -17.24
N TYR A 250 15.91 4.65 -16.75
CA TYR A 250 17.25 4.17 -17.15
C TYR A 250 17.22 3.10 -18.23
N LEU A 251 16.10 2.39 -18.40
CA LEU A 251 16.00 1.24 -19.29
C LEU A 251 14.83 1.44 -20.29
N SER A 252 14.33 0.34 -20.85
CA SER A 252 13.24 0.35 -21.83
C SER A 252 11.86 0.08 -21.21
N THR A 253 10.79 0.41 -21.97
CA THR A 253 9.41 -0.01 -21.62
C THR A 253 9.27 -1.52 -21.58
N SER A 254 9.98 -2.25 -22.46
CA SER A 254 10.02 -3.72 -22.45
C SER A 254 10.62 -4.29 -21.16
N ASP A 255 11.72 -3.68 -20.66
CA ASP A 255 12.31 -4.04 -19.37
C ASP A 255 11.35 -3.74 -18.21
N ALA A 256 10.69 -2.59 -18.27
CA ALA A 256 9.66 -2.23 -17.30
C ALA A 256 8.48 -3.22 -17.33
N GLY A 257 8.06 -3.69 -18.51
CA GLY A 257 7.06 -4.75 -18.65
C GLY A 257 7.49 -6.06 -18.01
N THR A 258 8.73 -6.47 -18.26
CA THR A 258 9.31 -7.67 -17.64
C THR A 258 9.37 -7.51 -16.11
N TYR A 259 9.81 -6.36 -15.61
CA TYR A 259 9.85 -6.07 -14.18
C TYR A 259 8.45 -6.01 -13.54
N SER A 260 7.47 -5.48 -14.28
CA SER A 260 6.07 -5.45 -13.83
C SER A 260 5.50 -6.83 -13.56
N SER A 261 5.81 -7.83 -14.41
CA SER A 261 5.37 -9.21 -14.20
C SER A 261 5.95 -9.81 -12.91
N VAL A 262 7.20 -9.50 -12.60
CA VAL A 262 7.86 -9.91 -11.35
C VAL A 262 7.19 -9.23 -10.14
N LEU A 263 6.96 -7.91 -10.21
CA LEU A 263 6.27 -7.18 -9.14
C LEU A 263 4.83 -7.66 -8.93
N ALA A 264 4.14 -8.06 -9.98
CA ALA A 264 2.80 -8.64 -9.89
C ALA A 264 2.79 -9.94 -9.07
N ILE A 265 3.77 -10.84 -9.28
CA ILE A 265 3.94 -12.06 -8.46
C ILE A 265 4.24 -11.68 -7.00
N ILE A 266 5.15 -10.73 -6.76
CA ILE A 266 5.48 -10.27 -5.41
C ILE A 266 4.26 -9.67 -4.71
N SER A 267 3.38 -8.97 -5.42
CA SER A 267 2.19 -8.34 -4.84
C SER A 267 1.21 -9.33 -4.23
N ILE A 268 1.09 -10.53 -4.82
CA ILE A 268 0.30 -11.63 -4.25
C ILE A 268 0.96 -12.17 -2.98
N LEU A 269 2.28 -12.37 -3.00
CA LEU A 269 2.99 -12.85 -1.81
C LEU A 269 2.84 -11.89 -0.62
N MET A 270 2.72 -10.58 -0.89
CA MET A 270 2.48 -9.57 0.14
C MET A 270 1.06 -9.57 0.72
N PHE A 271 0.15 -10.40 0.22
CA PHE A 271 -1.16 -10.61 0.83
C PHE A 271 -1.04 -11.29 2.22
N LEU A 272 -0.19 -12.31 2.33
CA LEU A 272 0.03 -13.02 3.61
C LEU A 272 0.51 -12.10 4.76
N PRO A 273 1.54 -11.25 4.58
CA PRO A 273 1.91 -10.23 5.54
C PRO A 273 0.77 -9.32 5.99
N ARG A 274 -0.08 -8.89 5.06
CA ARG A 274 -1.21 -7.99 5.38
C ARG A 274 -2.22 -8.66 6.31
N LEU A 275 -2.58 -9.92 6.04
CA LEU A 275 -3.49 -10.69 6.90
C LEU A 275 -2.92 -10.87 8.30
N VAL A 276 -1.65 -11.28 8.40
CA VAL A 276 -0.98 -11.51 9.68
C VAL A 276 -0.91 -10.22 10.50
N THR A 277 -0.55 -9.11 9.89
CA THR A 277 -0.49 -7.81 10.57
C THR A 277 -1.85 -7.40 11.14
N GLN A 278 -2.94 -7.63 10.42
CA GLN A 278 -4.29 -7.26 10.91
C GLN A 278 -4.72 -8.02 12.16
N VAL A 279 -4.25 -9.27 12.32
CA VAL A 279 -4.56 -10.09 13.49
C VAL A 279 -3.59 -9.79 14.63
N LEU A 280 -2.29 -9.70 14.34
CA LEU A 280 -1.27 -9.56 15.38
C LEU A 280 -1.21 -8.15 15.98
N LEU A 281 -1.48 -7.10 15.21
CA LEU A 281 -1.34 -5.72 15.70
C LEU A 281 -2.22 -5.42 16.92
N PRO A 282 -3.54 -5.70 16.92
CA PRO A 282 -4.37 -5.51 18.09
C PRO A 282 -4.01 -6.46 19.25
N GLU A 283 -3.57 -7.69 18.94
CA GLU A 283 -3.16 -8.64 19.96
C GLU A 283 -1.90 -8.19 20.70
N PHE A 284 -0.85 -7.77 19.97
CA PHE A 284 0.36 -7.23 20.60
C PHE A 284 0.09 -5.95 21.40
N SER A 285 -0.78 -5.07 20.89
CA SER A 285 -1.16 -3.86 21.65
C SER A 285 -1.88 -4.19 22.94
N LYS A 286 -2.77 -5.19 22.92
CA LYS A 286 -3.49 -5.68 24.12
C LYS A 286 -2.54 -6.32 25.12
N LEU A 287 -1.67 -7.25 24.68
CA LEU A 287 -0.72 -7.95 25.55
C LEU A 287 0.29 -6.96 26.15
N TYR A 288 0.75 -5.98 25.36
CA TYR A 288 1.62 -4.92 25.85
C TYR A 288 0.95 -4.07 26.93
N GLY A 289 -0.32 -3.69 26.72
CA GLY A 289 -1.09 -2.95 27.72
C GLY A 289 -1.37 -3.74 28.99
N ALA A 290 -1.44 -5.08 28.90
CA ALA A 290 -1.61 -5.97 30.04
C ALA A 290 -0.29 -6.33 30.76
N GLY A 291 0.88 -5.96 30.21
CA GLY A 291 2.19 -6.33 30.75
C GLY A 291 2.56 -7.79 30.53
N ASP A 292 1.84 -8.53 29.68
CA ASP A 292 2.10 -9.96 29.44
C ASP A 292 3.18 -10.15 28.37
N TYR A 293 4.41 -9.86 28.75
CA TYR A 293 5.57 -9.95 27.84
C TYR A 293 5.96 -11.38 27.50
N ALA A 294 5.69 -12.34 28.41
CA ALA A 294 5.96 -13.75 28.17
C ALA A 294 5.10 -14.27 27.01
N LEU A 295 3.83 -13.92 26.98
CA LEU A 295 2.92 -14.30 25.90
C LEU A 295 3.25 -13.57 24.58
N ILE A 296 3.74 -12.31 24.62
CA ILE A 296 4.26 -11.62 23.43
C ILE A 296 5.41 -12.41 22.81
N ILE A 297 6.40 -12.82 23.61
CA ILE A 297 7.57 -13.57 23.11
C ILE A 297 7.15 -14.94 22.55
N LYS A 298 6.25 -15.64 23.24
CA LYS A 298 5.71 -16.93 22.78
C LYS A 298 4.98 -16.77 21.43
N THR A 299 4.12 -15.77 21.32
CA THR A 299 3.36 -15.46 20.08
C THR A 299 4.31 -15.09 18.95
N LEU A 300 5.34 -14.28 19.21
CA LEU A 300 6.37 -13.94 18.22
C LEU A 300 7.08 -15.18 17.70
N LYS A 301 7.63 -16.02 18.59
CA LYS A 301 8.34 -17.25 18.20
C LYS A 301 7.48 -18.18 17.35
N TYR A 302 6.24 -18.42 17.81
CA TYR A 302 5.29 -19.28 17.08
C TYR A 302 4.94 -18.72 15.71
N THR A 303 4.63 -17.44 15.63
CA THR A 303 4.23 -16.80 14.35
C THR A 303 5.40 -16.71 13.38
N ILE A 304 6.61 -16.41 13.86
CA ILE A 304 7.82 -16.42 13.01
C ILE A 304 8.05 -17.82 12.45
N ALA A 305 8.01 -18.87 13.30
CA ALA A 305 8.18 -20.25 12.85
C ALA A 305 7.13 -20.67 11.81
N SER A 306 5.85 -20.34 12.07
CA SER A 306 4.75 -20.63 11.15
C SER A 306 4.91 -19.90 9.81
N LEU A 307 5.25 -18.60 9.83
CA LEU A 307 5.47 -17.83 8.61
C LEU A 307 6.69 -18.33 7.85
N THR A 308 7.75 -18.74 8.54
CA THR A 308 8.94 -19.34 7.90
C THR A 308 8.54 -20.61 7.15
N ALA A 309 7.81 -21.53 7.80
CA ALA A 309 7.36 -22.77 7.17
C ALA A 309 6.45 -22.49 5.95
N ILE A 310 5.42 -21.65 6.11
CA ILE A 310 4.50 -21.30 5.02
C ILE A 310 5.25 -20.63 3.87
N SER A 311 6.14 -19.69 4.18
CA SER A 311 6.89 -18.96 3.16
C SER A 311 7.83 -19.87 2.39
N LEU A 312 8.49 -20.83 3.04
CA LEU A 312 9.35 -21.81 2.35
C LEU A 312 8.53 -22.66 1.37
N VAL A 313 7.36 -23.16 1.81
CA VAL A 313 6.47 -23.96 0.95
C VAL A 313 6.01 -23.17 -0.30
N ILE A 314 5.88 -21.84 -0.21
CA ILE A 314 5.46 -21.00 -1.33
C ILE A 314 6.67 -20.55 -2.18
N ILE A 315 7.73 -20.03 -1.52
CA ILE A 315 8.83 -19.36 -2.21
C ILE A 315 9.79 -20.35 -2.87
N VAL A 316 10.01 -21.54 -2.29
CA VAL A 316 10.91 -22.54 -2.90
C VAL A 316 10.38 -23.02 -4.28
N PRO A 317 9.10 -23.41 -4.44
CA PRO A 317 8.57 -23.69 -5.78
C PRO A 317 8.62 -22.49 -6.72
N LEU A 318 8.30 -21.28 -6.24
CA LEU A 318 8.41 -20.05 -7.06
C LEU A 318 9.84 -19.80 -7.55
N PHE A 319 10.83 -20.09 -6.73
CA PHE A 319 12.24 -19.97 -7.09
C PHE A 319 12.67 -21.01 -8.14
N ILE A 320 12.27 -22.26 -7.94
CA ILE A 320 12.63 -23.38 -8.86
C ILE A 320 11.91 -23.21 -10.21
N PHE A 321 10.60 -22.96 -10.18
CA PHE A 321 9.74 -22.87 -11.37
C PHE A 321 9.52 -21.44 -11.86
N SER A 322 10.43 -20.52 -11.56
CA SER A 322 10.29 -19.09 -11.91
C SER A 322 10.05 -18.84 -13.39
N ASP A 323 10.70 -19.62 -14.29
CA ASP A 323 10.52 -19.51 -15.74
C ASP A 323 9.08 -19.87 -16.16
N THR A 324 8.57 -21.01 -15.65
CA THR A 324 7.20 -21.49 -15.94
C THR A 324 6.15 -20.52 -15.37
N ILE A 325 6.40 -19.96 -14.18
CA ILE A 325 5.45 -19.05 -13.53
C ILE A 325 5.38 -17.73 -14.29
N LEU A 326 6.51 -17.20 -14.74
CA LEU A 326 6.51 -15.98 -15.55
C LEU A 326 5.93 -16.20 -16.95
N ALA A 327 5.99 -17.42 -17.51
CA ALA A 327 5.31 -17.77 -18.75
C ALA A 327 3.77 -17.62 -18.69
N ILE A 328 3.18 -17.51 -17.49
CA ILE A 328 1.77 -17.18 -17.32
C ILE A 328 1.43 -15.80 -17.91
N PHE A 329 2.38 -14.86 -17.92
CA PHE A 329 2.23 -13.55 -18.57
C PHE A 329 2.44 -13.61 -20.09
N GLY A 330 3.10 -14.64 -20.58
CA GLY A 330 3.45 -14.88 -21.99
C GLY A 330 4.87 -15.45 -22.12
N PRO A 331 5.19 -16.16 -23.23
CA PRO A 331 6.50 -16.81 -23.39
C PRO A 331 7.69 -15.87 -23.29
N SER A 332 7.53 -14.63 -23.76
CA SER A 332 8.59 -13.62 -23.76
C SER A 332 8.98 -13.12 -22.34
N PHE A 333 8.14 -13.34 -21.31
CA PHE A 333 8.38 -12.91 -19.94
C PHE A 333 9.29 -13.84 -19.13
N SER A 334 9.61 -15.05 -19.64
CA SER A 334 10.53 -15.97 -18.98
C SER A 334 11.90 -15.36 -18.68
N ASN A 335 12.37 -14.40 -19.47
CA ASN A 335 13.61 -13.66 -19.22
C ASN A 335 13.62 -12.91 -17.88
N GLY A 336 12.47 -12.67 -17.27
CA GLY A 336 12.34 -12.08 -15.93
C GLY A 336 12.62 -13.06 -14.79
N SER A 337 12.84 -14.36 -15.06
CA SER A 337 13.03 -15.37 -14.02
C SER A 337 14.26 -15.12 -13.15
N GLN A 338 15.37 -14.65 -13.73
CA GLN A 338 16.55 -14.26 -12.98
C GLN A 338 16.25 -13.11 -12.01
N ILE A 339 15.47 -12.12 -12.45
CA ILE A 339 15.03 -10.99 -11.62
C ILE A 339 14.18 -11.48 -10.45
N LEU A 340 13.22 -12.37 -10.72
CA LEU A 340 12.38 -12.97 -9.69
C LEU A 340 13.23 -13.74 -8.67
N ARG A 341 14.18 -14.57 -9.11
CA ARG A 341 15.09 -15.33 -8.24
C ARG A 341 15.94 -14.42 -7.34
N ILE A 342 16.40 -13.27 -7.83
CA ILE A 342 17.16 -12.29 -7.05
C ILE A 342 16.29 -11.65 -5.96
N ILE A 343 15.00 -11.39 -6.24
CA ILE A 343 14.12 -10.69 -5.31
C ILE A 343 13.50 -11.63 -4.27
N LEU A 344 13.19 -12.88 -4.61
CA LEU A 344 12.50 -13.82 -3.73
C LEU A 344 13.13 -14.01 -2.34
N PRO A 345 14.47 -14.09 -2.16
CA PRO A 345 15.09 -14.18 -0.83
C PRO A 345 14.76 -12.96 0.06
N SER A 346 14.77 -11.75 -0.49
CA SER A 346 14.40 -10.54 0.25
C SER A 346 12.91 -10.49 0.61
N VAL A 347 12.06 -10.99 -0.27
CA VAL A 347 10.62 -11.16 -0.02
C VAL A 347 10.38 -12.18 1.08
N PHE A 348 11.10 -13.31 1.09
CA PHE A 348 11.06 -14.28 2.18
C PHE A 348 11.38 -13.63 3.52
N LEU A 349 12.51 -12.93 3.62
CA LEU A 349 12.90 -12.21 4.84
C LEU A 349 11.84 -11.19 5.26
N ARG A 350 11.26 -10.48 4.31
CA ARG A 350 10.19 -9.52 4.58
C ARG A 350 8.94 -10.17 5.17
N ILE A 351 8.52 -11.33 4.67
CA ILE A 351 7.37 -12.07 5.21
C ILE A 351 7.66 -12.56 6.62
N VAL A 352 8.82 -13.18 6.83
CA VAL A 352 9.22 -13.75 8.14
C VAL A 352 9.40 -12.65 9.20
N SER A 353 9.79 -11.44 8.81
CA SER A 353 9.97 -10.31 9.73
C SER A 353 8.67 -9.60 10.13
N VAL A 354 7.53 -9.91 9.51
CA VAL A 354 6.23 -9.26 9.79
C VAL A 354 5.86 -9.28 11.28
N PRO A 355 5.99 -10.36 12.05
CA PRO A 355 5.66 -10.35 13.46
C PRO A 355 6.50 -9.36 14.26
N LEU A 356 7.81 -9.20 13.93
CA LEU A 356 8.71 -8.23 14.58
C LEU A 356 8.29 -6.79 14.29
N ILE A 357 7.99 -6.49 13.02
CA ILE A 357 7.49 -5.18 12.59
C ILE A 357 6.18 -4.85 13.30
N THR A 358 5.27 -5.84 13.38
CA THR A 358 3.96 -5.69 14.00
C THR A 358 4.07 -5.52 15.52
N PHE A 359 4.98 -6.23 16.17
CA PHE A 359 5.30 -6.05 17.58
C PHE A 359 5.78 -4.61 17.87
N LEU A 360 6.75 -4.12 17.12
CA LEU A 360 7.24 -2.75 17.28
C LEU A 360 6.12 -1.72 17.03
N SER A 361 5.26 -1.95 16.05
CA SER A 361 4.14 -1.06 15.69
C SER A 361 3.01 -1.10 16.71
N GLY A 362 2.75 -2.26 17.32
CA GLY A 362 1.69 -2.46 18.32
C GLY A 362 2.07 -2.01 19.75
N THR A 363 3.32 -1.56 19.95
CA THR A 363 3.85 -1.11 21.23
C THR A 363 4.28 0.37 21.16
N LYS A 364 4.95 0.88 22.21
CA LYS A 364 5.52 2.24 22.21
C LYS A 364 6.66 2.47 21.21
N TYR A 365 7.06 1.44 20.46
CA TYR A 365 8.26 1.44 19.61
C TYR A 365 7.97 1.68 18.12
N VAL A 366 6.84 2.27 17.76
CA VAL A 366 6.40 2.57 16.38
C VAL A 366 7.41 3.40 15.55
N LEU A 367 8.36 4.07 16.20
CA LEU A 367 9.43 4.80 15.54
C LEU A 367 10.34 3.89 14.70
N TYR A 368 10.67 2.70 15.20
CA TYR A 368 11.65 1.82 14.55
C TYR A 368 11.19 1.28 13.20
N PRO A 369 9.93 0.80 13.01
CA PRO A 369 9.43 0.44 11.68
C PRO A 369 9.51 1.58 10.66
N ASN A 370 9.27 2.82 11.07
CA ASN A 370 9.38 3.97 10.18
C ASN A 370 10.83 4.26 9.78
N ILE A 371 11.78 4.19 10.73
CA ILE A 371 13.22 4.30 10.42
C ILE A 371 13.65 3.15 9.50
N GLY A 372 13.21 1.92 9.77
CA GLY A 372 13.46 0.78 8.88
C GLY A 372 12.98 1.02 7.44
N GLY A 373 11.79 1.64 7.29
CA GLY A 373 11.28 2.04 5.98
C GLY A 373 12.16 3.08 5.27
N ILE A 374 12.69 4.05 6.00
CA ILE A 374 13.62 5.06 5.46
C ILE A 374 14.96 4.39 5.05
N ILE A 375 15.47 3.46 5.85
CA ILE A 375 16.69 2.70 5.51
C ILE A 375 16.47 1.91 4.21
N ILE A 376 15.34 1.19 4.07
CA ILE A 376 14.99 0.49 2.83
C ILE A 376 15.05 1.44 1.64
N PHE A 377 14.37 2.57 1.76
CA PHE A 377 14.26 3.54 0.68
C PHE A 377 15.64 4.10 0.26
N ILE A 378 16.40 4.66 1.20
CA ILE A 378 17.67 5.30 0.92
C ILE A 378 18.68 4.29 0.36
N SER A 379 18.79 3.11 0.97
CA SER A 379 19.74 2.09 0.50
C SER A 379 19.37 1.52 -0.87
N SER A 380 18.06 1.38 -1.17
CA SER A 380 17.62 0.98 -2.52
C SER A 380 17.97 2.05 -3.57
N VAL A 381 17.70 3.32 -3.29
CA VAL A 381 17.99 4.43 -4.24
C VAL A 381 19.49 4.54 -4.51
N ILE A 382 20.32 4.49 -3.47
CA ILE A 382 21.78 4.51 -3.63
C ILE A 382 22.24 3.31 -4.47
N SER A 383 21.72 2.11 -4.17
CA SER A 383 22.09 0.89 -4.92
C SER A 383 21.66 0.98 -6.38
N TRP A 384 20.48 1.51 -6.69
CA TRP A 384 20.05 1.70 -8.09
C TRP A 384 20.93 2.67 -8.84
N TYR A 385 21.25 3.81 -8.24
CA TYR A 385 22.15 4.78 -8.85
C TYR A 385 23.52 4.18 -9.20
N LEU A 386 24.06 3.29 -8.35
CA LEU A 386 25.35 2.66 -8.55
C LEU A 386 25.31 1.45 -9.50
N LEU A 387 24.25 0.64 -9.43
CA LEU A 387 24.21 -0.67 -10.08
C LEU A 387 23.48 -0.68 -11.43
N VAL A 388 22.46 0.18 -11.62
CA VAL A 388 21.65 0.14 -12.84
C VAL A 388 22.47 0.49 -14.10
N PRO A 389 23.39 1.47 -14.09
CA PRO A 389 24.18 1.78 -15.28
C PRO A 389 25.01 0.62 -15.81
N SER A 390 25.45 -0.31 -14.93
CA SER A 390 26.29 -1.45 -15.30
C SER A 390 25.55 -2.78 -15.43
N LEU A 391 24.49 -2.98 -14.61
CA LEU A 391 23.76 -4.24 -14.49
C LEU A 391 22.34 -4.20 -15.03
N ASN A 392 21.89 -3.05 -15.55
CA ASN A 392 20.55 -2.87 -16.11
C ASN A 392 19.45 -3.37 -15.13
N LEU A 393 18.52 -4.19 -15.61
CA LEU A 393 17.41 -4.72 -14.83
C LEU A 393 17.83 -5.56 -13.62
N ILE A 394 18.97 -6.25 -13.70
CA ILE A 394 19.57 -6.97 -12.57
C ILE A 394 19.95 -5.98 -11.47
N GLY A 395 20.48 -4.81 -11.81
CA GLY A 395 20.82 -3.74 -10.87
C GLY A 395 19.58 -3.24 -10.10
N ILE A 396 18.42 -3.14 -10.78
CA ILE A 396 17.13 -2.81 -10.12
C ILE A 396 16.78 -3.89 -9.08
N ALA A 397 16.87 -5.18 -9.45
CA ALA A 397 16.51 -6.29 -8.57
C ALA A 397 17.44 -6.38 -7.35
N ILE A 398 18.75 -6.24 -7.56
CA ILE A 398 19.75 -6.27 -6.48
C ILE A 398 19.54 -5.09 -5.54
N GLY A 399 19.38 -3.88 -6.06
CA GLY A 399 19.16 -2.68 -5.23
C GLY A 399 17.87 -2.75 -4.41
N TYR A 400 16.78 -3.25 -5.00
CA TYR A 400 15.54 -3.51 -4.28
C TYR A 400 15.72 -4.52 -3.13
N SER A 401 16.39 -5.65 -3.42
CA SER A 401 16.62 -6.71 -2.45
C SER A 401 17.58 -6.26 -1.34
N PHE A 402 18.66 -5.59 -1.68
CA PHE A 402 19.64 -5.06 -0.73
C PHE A 402 19.01 -4.08 0.26
N GLY A 403 18.19 -3.14 -0.25
CA GLY A 403 17.48 -2.21 0.61
C GLY A 403 16.56 -2.92 1.61
N ILE A 404 15.76 -3.88 1.14
CA ILE A 404 14.89 -4.67 2.01
C ILE A 404 15.69 -5.40 3.08
N ILE A 405 16.79 -6.06 2.71
CA ILE A 405 17.65 -6.82 3.64
C ILE A 405 18.20 -5.88 4.72
N LEU A 406 18.77 -4.74 4.36
CA LEU A 406 19.32 -3.77 5.33
C LEU A 406 18.25 -3.27 6.31
N GLY A 407 17.08 -2.89 5.81
CA GLY A 407 16.00 -2.43 6.68
C GLY A 407 15.48 -3.53 7.61
N ILE A 408 15.43 -4.78 7.16
CA ILE A 408 15.01 -5.91 7.99
C ILE A 408 16.07 -6.25 9.03
N VAL A 409 17.34 -6.25 8.68
CA VAL A 409 18.46 -6.44 9.64
C VAL A 409 18.37 -5.40 10.76
N TYR A 410 18.19 -4.13 10.41
CA TYR A 410 17.95 -3.08 11.41
C TYR A 410 16.77 -3.39 12.32
N LEU A 411 15.63 -3.82 11.76
CA LEU A 411 14.42 -4.15 12.53
C LEU A 411 14.59 -5.37 13.44
N ILE A 412 15.33 -6.38 13.01
CA ILE A 412 15.68 -7.56 13.82
C ILE A 412 16.53 -7.13 15.02
N ILE A 413 17.57 -6.31 14.80
CA ILE A 413 18.44 -5.80 15.85
C ILE A 413 17.62 -4.99 16.88
N MET A 414 16.81 -4.05 16.41
CA MET A 414 15.99 -3.21 17.28
C MET A 414 14.96 -4.01 18.06
N SER A 415 14.30 -4.99 17.42
CA SER A 415 13.37 -5.88 18.09
C SER A 415 14.05 -6.71 19.18
N GLY A 416 15.24 -7.26 18.92
CA GLY A 416 16.02 -8.01 19.87
C GLY A 416 16.42 -7.18 21.10
N ILE A 417 16.89 -5.95 20.89
CA ILE A 417 17.23 -5.00 21.97
C ILE A 417 16.01 -4.73 22.84
N LYS A 418 14.83 -4.47 22.22
CA LYS A 418 13.62 -4.14 22.97
C LYS A 418 13.01 -5.34 23.70
N LEU A 419 13.10 -6.53 23.11
CA LEU A 419 12.67 -7.76 23.76
C LEU A 419 13.54 -8.13 24.97
N ARG A 420 14.87 -7.97 24.86
CA ARG A 420 15.77 -8.17 26.01
C ARG A 420 15.46 -7.22 27.17
N LYS A 421 15.17 -5.96 26.85
CA LYS A 421 14.78 -4.99 27.89
C LYS A 421 13.53 -5.43 28.66
N PHE A 422 12.53 -5.99 27.98
CA PHE A 422 11.35 -6.56 28.66
C PHE A 422 11.65 -7.77 29.52
N GLN A 423 12.62 -8.62 29.15
CA GLN A 423 13.03 -9.76 29.95
C GLN A 423 13.81 -9.37 31.21
N LEU A 424 14.46 -8.21 31.22
CA LEU A 424 15.24 -7.72 32.35
C LEU A 424 14.42 -6.85 33.34
N GLU A 425 13.31 -6.26 32.86
CA GLU A 425 12.44 -5.41 33.67
C GLU A 425 11.34 -6.20 34.40
N HIS A 426 11.22 -7.53 34.12
CA HIS A 426 10.21 -8.44 34.67
C HIS A 426 10.71 -9.87 34.82
#